data_1459070c563c48c69a9998abee20090a
#
_entry.id   1459070c563c48c69a9998abee20090a
#
_cell.length_a   1.000
_cell.length_b   1.000
_cell.length_c   1.000
_cell.angle_alpha   90.00
_cell.angle_beta   90.00
_cell.angle_gamma   90.00
#
_symmetry.space_group_name_H-M   'P 1'
#
loop_
_entity.id
_entity.type
_entity.pdbx_description
1 polymer ?
#
loop_
_entity_poly.entity_id
_entity_poly.type
_entity_poly.pdbx_seq_one_letter_code
_entity_poly.pdbx_strand_id
1 'polypeptide(L)'
;LNVHANHFKNTFKLNDIRIDVDGEWERPEVATLDVTLRVELPAPLKPGEHVALLLDYSLKLPSISADAEFIRGSFGYSKRAISLGNWYPVMAPYREQEDKGWYGQTYFEMGDPYVTEIADYQVSITTTQGVILAGTGVETHADTRWHFQAQQVRSFALAASDQYMVSTATVLGVNLHSYYFANNQEAGQVALETAGRAMELFTELYGPYPYPDYRLAETEFAGGMEFSGMTLLGSAFYDAYDGTSRTPLIPLTAHEVSHQWFYGLVGNDQIVEPWLDEAPAEYSGFLYYERYLPDDMDWWWFYAVDQWAPAGKIDQILYLFRNNREYMDAVYRRGAQFMRDLRGVMGDPAFFGFLAEYQRRHAFRLARSRDFFTLVQEYTTADLMPLQEEYFRQRILP
;
A
#
# COMPACT_ATOMS: atom_id res chain seq x y z
N LEU A 1 8.05 -17.43 -6.53
CA LEU A 1 7.09 -16.36 -6.81
C LEU A 1 5.97 -16.39 -5.78
N ASN A 2 5.50 -15.24 -5.34
CA ASN A 2 4.29 -15.11 -4.53
C ASN A 2 3.08 -14.91 -5.47
N VAL A 3 2.03 -15.69 -5.26
CA VAL A 3 0.80 -15.71 -6.05
C VAL A 3 -0.38 -15.46 -5.11
N HIS A 4 -0.51 -14.21 -4.66
CA HIS A 4 -1.47 -13.82 -3.63
C HIS A 4 -2.92 -14.12 -4.03
N ALA A 5 -3.27 -14.00 -5.31
CA ALA A 5 -4.59 -14.38 -5.81
C ALA A 5 -4.96 -15.85 -5.54
N ASN A 6 -4.01 -16.74 -5.24
CA ASN A 6 -4.28 -18.17 -4.98
C ASN A 6 -4.89 -18.46 -3.60
N HIS A 7 -4.88 -17.49 -2.66
CA HIS A 7 -5.50 -17.69 -1.35
C HIS A 7 -7.03 -17.88 -1.43
N PHE A 8 -7.66 -17.32 -2.44
CA PHE A 8 -9.04 -17.67 -2.77
C PHE A 8 -9.03 -19.02 -3.50
N LYS A 9 -9.57 -20.05 -2.91
CA LYS A 9 -9.59 -21.40 -3.50
C LYS A 9 -10.06 -21.39 -4.96
N ASN A 10 -9.23 -21.93 -5.87
CA ASN A 10 -9.48 -22.03 -7.30
C ASN A 10 -9.58 -20.69 -8.05
N THR A 11 -8.97 -19.62 -7.57
CA THR A 11 -8.92 -18.35 -8.28
C THR A 11 -7.76 -18.24 -9.25
N PHE A 12 -6.60 -18.79 -8.90
CA PHE A 12 -5.42 -18.81 -9.77
C PHE A 12 -5.23 -20.20 -10.39
N LYS A 13 -5.03 -20.26 -11.70
CA LYS A 13 -4.69 -21.47 -12.43
C LYS A 13 -3.49 -21.19 -13.34
N LEU A 14 -2.36 -21.79 -13.04
CA LEU A 14 -1.22 -21.82 -13.95
C LEU A 14 -1.53 -22.74 -15.13
N ASN A 15 -1.48 -22.24 -16.36
CA ASN A 15 -1.70 -22.97 -17.60
C ASN A 15 -0.37 -23.47 -18.20
N ASP A 16 0.64 -22.60 -18.26
CA ASP A 16 2.00 -22.94 -18.73
C ASP A 16 3.03 -22.03 -18.02
N ILE A 17 4.24 -22.54 -17.86
CA ILE A 17 5.39 -21.77 -17.42
C ILE A 17 6.63 -22.22 -18.17
N ARG A 18 7.44 -21.27 -18.59
CA ARG A 18 8.72 -21.52 -19.24
C ARG A 18 9.80 -20.63 -18.67
N ILE A 19 11.00 -21.12 -18.69
CA ILE A 19 12.22 -20.42 -18.31
C ILE A 19 13.16 -20.34 -19.51
N ASP A 20 13.78 -19.17 -19.71
CA ASP A 20 14.83 -19.01 -20.71
C ASP A 20 16.14 -19.60 -20.17
N VAL A 21 16.68 -20.56 -20.90
CA VAL A 21 17.99 -21.18 -20.65
C VAL A 21 18.83 -21.00 -21.90
N ASP A 22 19.79 -20.11 -21.88
CA ASP A 22 20.70 -19.82 -23.00
C ASP A 22 19.97 -19.49 -24.33
N GLY A 23 18.81 -18.85 -24.26
CA GLY A 23 17.98 -18.46 -25.41
C GLY A 23 16.93 -19.50 -25.84
N GLU A 24 16.86 -20.64 -25.17
CA GLU A 24 15.85 -21.68 -25.40
C GLU A 24 14.82 -21.73 -24.26
N TRP A 25 13.53 -21.82 -24.61
CA TRP A 25 12.43 -21.86 -23.63
C TRP A 25 12.15 -23.28 -23.17
N GLU A 26 12.49 -23.61 -21.93
CA GLU A 26 12.28 -24.91 -21.32
C GLU A 26 11.16 -24.85 -20.25
N ARG A 27 10.61 -26.01 -19.91
CA ARG A 27 9.65 -26.15 -18.80
C ARG A 27 10.39 -26.53 -17.53
N PRO A 28 10.39 -25.64 -16.50
CA PRO A 28 11.01 -25.97 -15.22
C PRO A 28 10.14 -26.90 -14.39
N GLU A 29 10.72 -27.53 -13.38
CA GLU A 29 9.94 -28.13 -12.30
C GLU A 29 9.29 -27.04 -11.46
N VAL A 30 7.99 -27.20 -11.15
CA VAL A 30 7.21 -26.26 -10.36
C VAL A 30 6.43 -26.96 -9.26
N ALA A 31 6.31 -26.31 -8.12
CA ALA A 31 5.44 -26.71 -7.02
C ALA A 31 4.65 -25.50 -6.50
N THR A 32 3.36 -25.68 -6.30
CA THR A 32 2.51 -24.66 -5.68
C THR A 32 2.27 -25.01 -4.22
N LEU A 33 2.63 -24.12 -3.33
CA LEU A 33 2.47 -24.24 -1.88
C LEU A 33 1.72 -23.01 -1.39
N ASP A 34 0.44 -23.15 -1.08
CA ASP A 34 -0.44 -22.05 -0.68
C ASP A 34 -0.39 -20.89 -1.72
N VAL A 35 0.06 -19.71 -1.32
CA VAL A 35 0.25 -18.54 -2.19
C VAL A 35 1.67 -18.44 -2.77
N THR A 36 2.46 -19.51 -2.70
CA THR A 36 3.82 -19.54 -3.24
C THR A 36 3.93 -20.51 -4.41
N LEU A 37 4.45 -20.05 -5.54
CA LEU A 37 4.84 -20.85 -6.69
C LEU A 37 6.36 -20.99 -6.70
N ARG A 38 6.85 -22.17 -6.33
CA ARG A 38 8.27 -22.50 -6.39
C ARG A 38 8.62 -22.95 -7.80
N VAL A 39 9.64 -22.32 -8.38
CA VAL A 39 10.18 -22.64 -9.72
C VAL A 39 11.63 -23.04 -9.53
N GLU A 40 11.99 -24.25 -9.93
CA GLU A 40 13.39 -24.70 -9.88
C GLU A 40 14.16 -24.09 -11.06
N LEU A 41 15.27 -23.43 -10.76
CA LEU A 41 16.18 -22.91 -11.78
C LEU A 41 17.16 -24.00 -12.22
N PRO A 42 17.52 -24.07 -13.51
CA PRO A 42 18.51 -25.05 -14.03
C PRO A 42 19.88 -24.92 -13.36
N ALA A 43 20.26 -23.70 -12.98
CA ALA A 43 21.46 -23.39 -12.25
C ALA A 43 21.21 -22.20 -11.29
N PRO A 44 21.97 -22.07 -10.18
CA PRO A 44 21.92 -20.91 -9.32
C PRO A 44 22.30 -19.65 -10.07
N LEU A 45 21.50 -18.58 -9.94
CA LEU A 45 21.84 -17.25 -10.44
C LEU A 45 22.99 -16.65 -9.63
N LYS A 46 24.00 -16.12 -10.32
CA LYS A 46 25.07 -15.34 -9.72
C LYS A 46 24.68 -13.85 -9.69
N PRO A 47 25.32 -13.04 -8.83
CA PRO A 47 25.12 -11.61 -8.83
C PRO A 47 25.30 -10.99 -10.22
N GLY A 48 24.29 -10.25 -10.69
CA GLY A 48 24.27 -9.62 -12.02
C GLY A 48 23.74 -10.51 -13.15
N GLU A 49 23.48 -11.80 -12.91
CA GLU A 49 22.79 -12.66 -13.89
C GLU A 49 21.26 -12.44 -13.84
N HIS A 50 20.62 -12.71 -14.96
CA HIS A 50 19.18 -12.54 -15.15
C HIS A 50 18.56 -13.84 -15.64
N VAL A 51 17.32 -14.05 -15.32
CA VAL A 51 16.49 -15.13 -15.85
C VAL A 51 15.17 -14.57 -16.33
N ALA A 52 14.68 -15.02 -17.47
CA ALA A 52 13.37 -14.71 -17.97
C ALA A 52 12.40 -15.88 -17.69
N LEU A 53 11.23 -15.53 -17.19
CA LEU A 53 10.12 -16.47 -16.99
C LEU A 53 8.93 -16.01 -17.84
N LEU A 54 8.32 -16.97 -18.56
CA LEU A 54 7.06 -16.76 -19.26
C LEU A 54 5.98 -17.56 -18.52
N LEU A 55 4.94 -16.86 -18.05
CA LEU A 55 3.81 -17.49 -17.35
C LEU A 55 2.53 -17.24 -18.13
N ASP A 56 1.80 -18.31 -18.42
CA ASP A 56 0.40 -18.26 -18.85
C ASP A 56 -0.49 -18.74 -17.71
N TYR A 57 -1.44 -17.88 -17.29
CA TYR A 57 -2.33 -18.20 -16.19
C TYR A 57 -3.72 -17.59 -16.39
N SER A 58 -4.68 -18.13 -15.68
CA SER A 58 -6.06 -17.65 -15.65
C SER A 58 -6.47 -17.30 -14.23
N LEU A 59 -7.24 -16.22 -14.09
CA LEU A 59 -7.83 -15.83 -12.84
C LEU A 59 -9.35 -15.94 -12.90
N LYS A 60 -9.93 -16.57 -11.89
CA LYS A 60 -11.37 -16.54 -11.64
C LYS A 60 -11.63 -15.57 -10.49
N LEU A 61 -12.10 -14.38 -10.80
CA LEU A 61 -12.32 -13.36 -9.78
C LEU A 61 -13.45 -13.76 -8.82
N PRO A 62 -13.25 -13.60 -7.50
CA PRO A 62 -14.32 -13.77 -6.52
C PRO A 62 -15.29 -12.60 -6.59
N SER A 63 -16.56 -12.82 -6.19
CA SER A 63 -17.50 -11.74 -5.98
C SER A 63 -17.16 -11.03 -4.68
N ILE A 64 -17.08 -9.69 -4.73
CA ILE A 64 -16.97 -8.82 -3.57
C ILE A 64 -18.38 -8.46 -3.12
N SER A 65 -18.66 -8.55 -1.82
CA SER A 65 -19.86 -8.01 -1.20
C SER A 65 -19.46 -6.89 -0.24
N ALA A 66 -20.39 -6.01 0.07
CA ALA A 66 -20.19 -4.93 1.05
C ALA A 66 -19.78 -5.44 2.46
N ASP A 67 -20.11 -6.70 2.75
CA ASP A 67 -19.72 -7.39 3.99
C ASP A 67 -18.40 -8.17 3.87
N ALA A 68 -17.68 -8.05 2.74
CA ALA A 68 -16.42 -8.74 2.54
C ALA A 68 -15.36 -8.20 3.52
N GLU A 69 -14.64 -9.12 4.17
CA GLU A 69 -13.51 -8.77 5.02
C GLU A 69 -12.46 -7.95 4.23
N PHE A 70 -11.79 -7.04 4.93
CA PHE A 70 -10.92 -5.99 4.42
C PHE A 70 -9.99 -6.42 3.26
N ILE A 71 -9.24 -7.51 3.40
CA ILE A 71 -8.28 -7.95 2.37
C ILE A 71 -8.94 -8.50 1.10
N ARG A 72 -10.12 -9.08 1.21
CA ARG A 72 -10.80 -9.73 0.07
C ARG A 72 -11.31 -8.74 -0.96
N GLY A 73 -11.45 -7.48 -0.59
CA GLY A 73 -12.05 -6.46 -1.44
C GLY A 73 -11.11 -5.82 -2.44
N SER A 74 -9.79 -5.89 -2.25
CA SER A 74 -8.83 -5.37 -3.22
C SER A 74 -8.64 -6.28 -4.46
N PHE A 75 -9.18 -7.53 -4.42
CA PHE A 75 -9.13 -8.48 -5.52
C PHE A 75 -10.48 -9.17 -5.73
N GLY A 76 -11.18 -8.82 -6.80
CA GLY A 76 -12.46 -9.42 -7.13
C GLY A 76 -13.34 -8.52 -7.99
N TYR A 77 -14.64 -8.84 -8.06
CA TYR A 77 -15.62 -8.05 -8.79
C TYR A 77 -16.89 -7.82 -7.99
N SER A 78 -17.50 -6.69 -8.22
CA SER A 78 -18.84 -6.32 -7.75
C SER A 78 -19.78 -6.09 -8.93
N LYS A 79 -20.96 -5.52 -8.66
CA LYS A 79 -21.88 -5.08 -9.72
C LYS A 79 -21.39 -3.85 -10.49
N ARG A 80 -20.53 -3.03 -9.87
CA ARG A 80 -20.10 -1.74 -10.40
C ARG A 80 -18.65 -1.72 -10.86
N ALA A 81 -17.78 -2.51 -10.22
CA ALA A 81 -16.35 -2.48 -10.51
C ALA A 81 -15.66 -3.83 -10.38
N ILE A 82 -14.51 -3.94 -11.01
CA ILE A 82 -13.50 -4.97 -10.80
C ILE A 82 -12.32 -4.30 -10.09
N SER A 83 -11.81 -4.93 -9.03
CA SER A 83 -10.59 -4.52 -8.32
C SER A 83 -9.53 -5.62 -8.50
N LEU A 84 -8.33 -5.24 -8.91
CA LEU A 84 -7.21 -6.15 -9.16
C LEU A 84 -5.97 -5.67 -8.40
N GLY A 85 -5.95 -5.89 -7.08
CA GLY A 85 -4.77 -5.77 -6.24
C GLY A 85 -4.06 -7.11 -6.12
N ASN A 86 -2.73 -7.13 -6.16
CA ASN A 86 -1.90 -8.33 -5.98
C ASN A 86 -2.33 -9.55 -6.84
N TRP A 87 -2.74 -9.30 -8.08
CA TRP A 87 -3.44 -10.24 -8.95
C TRP A 87 -2.51 -11.08 -9.84
N TYR A 88 -1.25 -10.73 -9.95
CA TYR A 88 -0.26 -11.43 -10.77
C TYR A 88 0.85 -12.02 -9.90
N PRO A 89 1.60 -13.02 -10.41
CA PRO A 89 2.75 -13.55 -9.70
C PRO A 89 3.85 -12.51 -9.54
N VAL A 90 4.28 -12.27 -8.30
CA VAL A 90 5.37 -11.35 -7.97
C VAL A 90 6.60 -12.11 -7.51
N MET A 91 7.78 -11.54 -7.73
CA MET A 91 9.02 -12.11 -7.21
C MET A 91 8.97 -12.10 -5.68
N ALA A 92 9.22 -13.24 -5.04
CA ALA A 92 9.37 -13.28 -3.60
C ALA A 92 10.68 -12.57 -3.21
N PRO A 93 10.73 -11.82 -2.10
CA PRO A 93 11.97 -11.24 -1.61
C PRO A 93 13.02 -12.31 -1.31
N TYR A 94 14.29 -11.98 -1.55
CA TYR A 94 15.40 -12.85 -1.15
C TYR A 94 16.03 -12.30 0.13
N ARG A 95 16.04 -13.10 1.20
CA ARG A 95 16.67 -12.75 2.48
C ARG A 95 18.11 -13.25 2.50
N GLU A 96 19.06 -12.34 2.71
CA GLU A 96 20.49 -12.68 2.81
C GLU A 96 20.90 -13.08 4.24
N GLN A 97 20.20 -12.55 5.23
CA GLN A 97 20.44 -12.76 6.66
C GLN A 97 19.24 -13.52 7.23
N GLU A 98 19.44 -14.22 8.36
CA GLU A 98 18.39 -15.00 9.03
C GLU A 98 17.53 -15.80 8.04
N ASP A 99 17.47 -17.07 8.07
CA ASP A 99 16.74 -17.93 7.11
C ASP A 99 17.03 -17.61 5.63
N LYS A 100 18.30 -17.54 5.26
CA LYS A 100 18.79 -17.26 3.93
C LYS A 100 18.02 -18.01 2.83
N GLY A 101 17.42 -17.26 1.90
CA GLY A 101 16.70 -17.84 0.77
C GLY A 101 15.52 -16.99 0.31
N TRP A 102 14.75 -17.54 -0.61
CA TRP A 102 13.52 -16.94 -1.08
C TRP A 102 12.45 -16.98 0.00
N TYR A 103 11.87 -15.82 0.29
CA TYR A 103 10.81 -15.68 1.29
C TYR A 103 9.44 -15.94 0.66
N GLY A 104 9.02 -17.21 0.70
CA GLY A 104 7.65 -17.59 0.35
C GLY A 104 6.69 -17.16 1.47
N GLN A 105 5.71 -16.34 1.11
CA GLN A 105 4.72 -15.86 2.07
C GLN A 105 3.64 -16.91 2.31
N THR A 106 3.03 -16.85 3.50
CA THR A 106 1.81 -17.56 3.84
C THR A 106 0.67 -16.57 3.87
N TYR A 107 -0.47 -16.93 3.32
CA TYR A 107 -1.65 -16.08 3.38
C TYR A 107 -2.10 -15.84 4.82
N PHE A 108 -2.52 -14.61 5.09
CA PHE A 108 -3.14 -14.23 6.35
C PHE A 108 -4.35 -13.34 6.09
N GLU A 109 -5.39 -13.45 6.93
CA GLU A 109 -6.68 -12.78 6.69
C GLU A 109 -6.74 -11.34 7.22
N MET A 110 -5.68 -10.85 7.86
CA MET A 110 -5.63 -9.51 8.44
C MET A 110 -4.43 -8.73 7.92
N GLY A 111 -4.53 -7.41 7.96
CA GLY A 111 -3.48 -6.48 7.53
C GLY A 111 -3.09 -6.68 6.08
N ASP A 112 -1.88 -6.29 5.73
CA ASP A 112 -1.33 -6.38 4.38
C ASP A 112 -0.18 -7.40 4.35
N PRO A 113 -0.49 -8.71 4.22
CA PRO A 113 0.51 -9.77 4.29
C PRO A 113 1.36 -9.83 3.01
N TYR A 114 1.82 -8.67 2.55
CA TYR A 114 2.55 -8.53 1.30
C TYR A 114 3.94 -7.95 1.55
N VAL A 115 4.94 -8.56 0.94
CA VAL A 115 6.29 -8.00 0.85
C VAL A 115 6.70 -8.07 -0.60
N THR A 116 6.88 -6.91 -1.22
CA THR A 116 7.18 -6.79 -2.64
C THR A 116 8.41 -5.91 -2.86
N GLU A 117 9.25 -6.31 -3.80
CA GLU A 117 10.38 -5.52 -4.26
C GLU A 117 9.96 -4.54 -5.35
N ILE A 118 10.78 -3.53 -5.57
CA ILE A 118 10.60 -2.56 -6.67
C ILE A 118 10.80 -3.24 -8.02
N ALA A 119 9.91 -2.93 -8.96
CA ALA A 119 9.98 -3.44 -10.33
C ALA A 119 9.48 -2.41 -11.36
N ASP A 120 9.81 -2.65 -12.63
CA ASP A 120 9.24 -1.93 -13.76
C ASP A 120 8.11 -2.76 -14.39
N TYR A 121 7.04 -2.10 -14.77
CA TYR A 121 5.85 -2.73 -15.36
C TYR A 121 5.52 -2.13 -16.72
N GLN A 122 5.25 -3.01 -17.67
CA GLN A 122 4.61 -2.70 -18.94
C GLN A 122 3.40 -3.60 -19.09
N VAL A 123 2.21 -3.03 -18.98
CA VAL A 123 0.96 -3.80 -18.92
C VAL A 123 0.05 -3.39 -20.07
N SER A 124 -0.37 -4.37 -20.89
CA SER A 124 -1.32 -4.16 -21.97
C SER A 124 -2.60 -4.93 -21.67
N ILE A 125 -3.73 -4.23 -21.72
CA ILE A 125 -5.03 -4.79 -21.36
C ILE A 125 -6.00 -4.54 -22.52
N THR A 126 -6.81 -5.55 -22.82
CA THR A 126 -7.93 -5.40 -23.75
C THR A 126 -9.23 -5.61 -22.96
N THR A 127 -10.13 -4.64 -23.06
CA THR A 127 -11.43 -4.64 -22.39
C THR A 127 -12.58 -4.84 -23.40
N THR A 128 -13.78 -4.92 -22.89
CA THR A 128 -14.98 -4.68 -23.68
C THR A 128 -15.19 -3.16 -23.86
N GLN A 129 -15.99 -2.78 -24.86
CA GLN A 129 -16.27 -1.37 -25.12
C GLN A 129 -16.97 -0.69 -23.94
N GLY A 130 -16.58 0.54 -23.64
CA GLY A 130 -17.18 1.37 -22.57
C GLY A 130 -16.53 1.18 -21.19
N VAL A 131 -15.66 0.20 -21.01
CA VAL A 131 -14.95 0.02 -19.74
C VAL A 131 -13.82 1.04 -19.60
N ILE A 132 -13.81 1.73 -18.47
CA ILE A 132 -12.77 2.68 -18.05
C ILE A 132 -11.85 1.96 -17.08
N LEU A 133 -10.54 2.08 -17.29
CA LEU A 133 -9.52 1.53 -16.39
C LEU A 133 -8.84 2.64 -15.60
N ALA A 134 -8.60 2.37 -14.32
CA ALA A 134 -7.66 3.11 -13.48
C ALA A 134 -6.54 2.14 -13.11
N GLY A 135 -5.29 2.48 -13.39
CA GLY A 135 -4.15 1.59 -13.14
C GLY A 135 -2.90 2.33 -12.73
N THR A 136 -1.97 1.62 -12.12
CA THR A 136 -0.65 2.14 -11.75
C THR A 136 0.14 2.60 -12.99
N GLY A 137 0.76 3.78 -12.93
CA GLY A 137 1.67 4.30 -13.95
C GLY A 137 1.02 5.17 -15.01
N VAL A 138 1.80 5.54 -16.02
CA VAL A 138 1.35 6.38 -17.15
C VAL A 138 0.52 5.55 -18.10
N GLU A 139 -0.65 6.09 -18.45
CA GLU A 139 -1.65 5.44 -19.27
C GLU A 139 -1.68 6.01 -20.69
N THR A 140 -1.83 5.12 -21.66
CA THR A 140 -2.28 5.45 -23.02
C THR A 140 -3.32 4.43 -23.47
N HIS A 141 -4.37 4.86 -24.17
CA HIS A 141 -5.37 3.93 -24.67
C HIS A 141 -5.93 4.35 -26.04
N ALA A 142 -6.44 3.36 -26.78
CA ALA A 142 -7.20 3.52 -27.99
C ALA A 142 -8.33 2.49 -28.01
N ASP A 143 -9.57 2.96 -28.03
CA ASP A 143 -10.78 2.13 -27.93
C ASP A 143 -10.73 1.20 -26.69
N THR A 144 -10.65 -0.11 -26.94
CA THR A 144 -10.63 -1.15 -25.91
C THR A 144 -9.22 -1.58 -25.49
N ARG A 145 -8.19 -0.98 -26.07
CA ARG A 145 -6.80 -1.34 -25.79
C ARG A 145 -6.14 -0.30 -24.91
N TRP A 146 -5.70 -0.72 -23.76
CA TRP A 146 -5.05 0.09 -22.74
C TRP A 146 -3.60 -0.35 -22.57
N HIS A 147 -2.73 0.61 -22.38
CA HIS A 147 -1.33 0.36 -22.08
C HIS A 147 -0.90 1.23 -20.91
N PHE A 148 -0.29 0.59 -19.91
CA PHE A 148 0.25 1.22 -18.73
C PHE A 148 1.76 0.99 -18.67
N GLN A 149 2.48 2.03 -18.27
CA GLN A 149 3.91 1.97 -18.06
C GLN A 149 4.24 2.57 -16.69
N ALA A 150 4.83 1.77 -15.80
CA ALA A 150 5.25 2.18 -14.48
C ALA A 150 6.70 1.76 -14.23
N GLN A 151 7.51 2.67 -13.70
CA GLN A 151 8.92 2.44 -13.43
C GLN A 151 9.18 2.58 -11.93
N GLN A 152 9.99 1.69 -11.40
CA GLN A 152 10.39 1.68 -9.99
C GLN A 152 9.20 1.72 -9.02
N VAL A 153 8.16 0.96 -9.31
CA VAL A 153 6.99 0.84 -8.43
C VAL A 153 7.01 -0.49 -7.68
N ARG A 154 6.43 -0.49 -6.49
CA ARG A 154 6.38 -1.70 -5.64
C ARG A 154 5.29 -2.66 -6.07
N SER A 155 4.21 -2.13 -6.62
CA SER A 155 3.06 -2.93 -7.03
C SER A 155 2.37 -2.30 -8.24
N PHE A 156 1.67 -3.13 -9.02
CA PHE A 156 0.77 -2.69 -10.07
C PHE A 156 -0.66 -3.12 -9.74
N ALA A 157 -1.55 -2.15 -9.59
CA ALA A 157 -2.96 -2.42 -9.35
C ALA A 157 -3.83 -1.85 -10.47
N LEU A 158 -5.06 -2.33 -10.53
CA LEU A 158 -6.05 -1.94 -11.53
C LEU A 158 -7.45 -1.93 -10.92
N ALA A 159 -8.22 -0.90 -11.27
CA ALA A 159 -9.68 -0.91 -11.13
C ALA A 159 -10.33 -0.72 -12.49
N ALA A 160 -11.49 -1.35 -12.72
CA ALA A 160 -12.20 -1.29 -13.98
C ALA A 160 -13.71 -1.14 -13.75
N SER A 161 -14.35 -0.23 -14.50
CA SER A 161 -15.79 -0.06 -14.48
C SER A 161 -16.28 0.61 -15.79
N ASP A 162 -17.49 0.25 -16.21
CA ASP A 162 -18.24 0.97 -17.25
C ASP A 162 -19.09 2.13 -16.69
N GLN A 163 -19.02 2.35 -15.36
CA GLN A 163 -19.82 3.34 -14.64
C GLN A 163 -18.96 4.47 -14.04
N TYR A 164 -17.66 4.45 -14.23
CA TYR A 164 -16.79 5.49 -13.67
C TYR A 164 -17.02 6.86 -14.31
N MET A 165 -17.18 7.86 -13.45
CA MET A 165 -16.93 9.26 -13.72
C MET A 165 -15.47 9.56 -13.34
N VAL A 166 -14.84 10.51 -14.04
CA VAL A 166 -13.43 10.85 -13.77
C VAL A 166 -13.30 12.35 -13.60
N SER A 167 -12.69 12.77 -12.50
CA SER A 167 -12.22 14.13 -12.27
C SER A 167 -10.70 14.16 -12.21
N THR A 168 -10.10 15.23 -12.71
CA THR A 168 -8.64 15.35 -12.79
C THR A 168 -8.16 16.69 -12.25
N ALA A 169 -6.94 16.70 -11.69
CA ALA A 169 -6.22 17.89 -11.29
C ALA A 169 -4.73 17.71 -11.56
N THR A 170 -3.97 18.81 -11.57
CA THR A 170 -2.50 18.72 -11.59
C THR A 170 -1.94 19.49 -10.39
N VAL A 171 -1.14 18.82 -9.58
CA VAL A 171 -0.55 19.35 -8.36
C VAL A 171 0.94 19.05 -8.38
N LEU A 172 1.79 20.08 -8.21
CA LEU A 172 3.26 19.96 -8.25
C LEU A 172 3.81 19.22 -9.50
N GLY A 173 3.08 19.29 -10.62
CA GLY A 173 3.43 18.58 -11.85
C GLY A 173 2.98 17.12 -11.91
N VAL A 174 2.30 16.63 -10.87
CA VAL A 174 1.68 15.29 -10.82
C VAL A 174 0.24 15.37 -11.33
N ASN A 175 -0.16 14.48 -12.23
CA ASN A 175 -1.53 14.36 -12.70
C ASN A 175 -2.31 13.49 -11.70
N LEU A 176 -3.31 14.08 -11.07
CA LEU A 176 -4.20 13.40 -10.14
C LEU A 176 -5.51 13.03 -10.85
N HIS A 177 -5.99 11.82 -10.63
CA HIS A 177 -7.25 11.33 -11.20
C HIS A 177 -8.10 10.70 -10.10
N SER A 178 -9.35 11.12 -9.98
CA SER A 178 -10.35 10.49 -9.10
C SER A 178 -11.41 9.82 -9.96
N TYR A 179 -11.55 8.50 -9.78
CA TYR A 179 -12.55 7.66 -10.44
C TYR A 179 -13.63 7.33 -9.42
N TYR A 180 -14.86 7.71 -9.70
CA TYR A 180 -15.98 7.56 -8.77
C TYR A 180 -17.28 7.23 -9.50
N PHE A 181 -18.28 6.76 -8.79
CA PHE A 181 -19.60 6.50 -9.36
C PHE A 181 -20.47 7.77 -9.36
N ALA A 182 -21.40 7.86 -10.30
CA ALA A 182 -22.20 9.07 -10.53
C ALA A 182 -23.00 9.54 -9.29
N ASN A 183 -23.40 8.63 -8.41
CA ASN A 183 -24.08 8.98 -7.15
C ASN A 183 -23.14 9.64 -6.12
N ASN A 184 -21.82 9.53 -6.29
CA ASN A 184 -20.79 10.01 -5.38
C ASN A 184 -19.94 11.14 -6.00
N GLN A 185 -20.51 11.93 -6.92
CA GLN A 185 -19.76 12.97 -7.63
C GLN A 185 -19.10 13.99 -6.68
N GLU A 186 -19.83 14.48 -5.68
CA GLU A 186 -19.30 15.45 -4.70
C GLU A 186 -18.18 14.83 -3.87
N ALA A 187 -18.40 13.65 -3.34
CA ALA A 187 -17.39 12.89 -2.58
C ALA A 187 -16.14 12.60 -3.42
N GLY A 188 -16.31 12.25 -4.72
CA GLY A 188 -15.21 12.01 -5.65
C GLY A 188 -14.38 13.26 -5.93
N GLN A 189 -14.99 14.43 -5.96
CA GLN A 189 -14.29 15.72 -6.08
C GLN A 189 -13.55 16.08 -4.78
N VAL A 190 -14.18 15.84 -3.63
CA VAL A 190 -13.53 16.05 -2.32
C VAL A 190 -12.34 15.10 -2.11
N ALA A 191 -12.45 13.84 -2.51
CA ALA A 191 -11.33 12.92 -2.48
C ALA A 191 -10.16 13.41 -3.36
N LEU A 192 -10.44 13.93 -4.57
CA LEU A 192 -9.43 14.53 -5.45
C LEU A 192 -8.76 15.75 -4.81
N GLU A 193 -9.55 16.67 -4.23
CA GLU A 193 -9.04 17.87 -3.56
C GLU A 193 -8.19 17.50 -2.33
N THR A 194 -8.67 16.53 -1.53
CA THR A 194 -7.93 16.02 -0.37
C THR A 194 -6.61 15.39 -0.80
N ALA A 195 -6.61 14.57 -1.84
CA ALA A 195 -5.39 13.98 -2.37
C ALA A 195 -4.41 15.03 -2.90
N GLY A 196 -4.89 16.08 -3.55
CA GLY A 196 -4.06 17.19 -4.01
C GLY A 196 -3.37 17.92 -2.86
N ARG A 197 -4.12 18.31 -1.83
CA ARG A 197 -3.58 18.95 -0.63
C ARG A 197 -2.62 18.05 0.16
N ALA A 198 -2.96 16.74 0.27
CA ALA A 198 -2.10 15.76 0.91
C ALA A 198 -0.78 15.59 0.14
N MET A 199 -0.83 15.57 -1.21
CA MET A 199 0.36 15.53 -2.07
C MET A 199 1.27 16.75 -1.86
N GLU A 200 0.70 17.95 -1.74
CA GLU A 200 1.45 19.18 -1.43
C GLU A 200 2.12 19.09 -0.06
N LEU A 201 1.34 18.73 0.97
CA LEU A 201 1.83 18.63 2.34
C LEU A 201 2.94 17.58 2.48
N PHE A 202 2.72 16.38 1.96
CA PHE A 202 3.68 15.29 2.13
C PHE A 202 4.92 15.46 1.25
N THR A 203 4.81 16.15 0.11
CA THR A 203 5.98 16.60 -0.63
C THR A 203 6.83 17.59 0.16
N GLU A 204 6.19 18.53 0.88
CA GLU A 204 6.88 19.47 1.79
C GLU A 204 7.57 18.75 2.95
N LEU A 205 6.87 17.79 3.58
CA LEU A 205 7.34 17.13 4.81
C LEU A 205 8.30 15.96 4.57
N TYR A 206 8.11 15.20 3.49
CA TYR A 206 8.79 13.92 3.27
C TYR A 206 9.69 13.91 2.03
N GLY A 207 9.55 14.91 1.16
CA GLY A 207 10.27 15.01 -0.10
C GLY A 207 9.40 14.73 -1.33
N PRO A 208 9.95 14.88 -2.54
CA PRO A 208 9.17 14.84 -3.76
C PRO A 208 8.52 13.47 -4.02
N TYR A 209 7.26 13.49 -4.46
CA TYR A 209 6.58 12.31 -5.01
C TYR A 209 7.27 11.89 -6.31
N PRO A 210 7.63 10.61 -6.49
CA PRO A 210 8.54 10.23 -7.58
C PRO A 210 7.86 9.95 -8.92
N TYR A 211 6.52 9.87 -8.97
CA TYR A 211 5.79 9.46 -10.18
C TYR A 211 5.02 10.61 -10.82
N PRO A 212 4.78 10.56 -12.16
CA PRO A 212 4.05 11.62 -12.85
C PRO A 212 2.54 11.59 -12.66
N ASP A 213 1.98 10.47 -12.22
CA ASP A 213 0.55 10.25 -12.08
C ASP A 213 0.20 9.64 -10.73
N TYR A 214 -0.97 9.99 -10.20
CA TYR A 214 -1.58 9.35 -9.03
C TYR A 214 -3.08 9.19 -9.23
N ARG A 215 -3.63 8.03 -8.86
CA ARG A 215 -5.03 7.70 -9.06
C ARG A 215 -5.71 7.26 -7.77
N LEU A 216 -6.95 7.72 -7.60
CA LEU A 216 -7.89 7.27 -6.59
C LEU A 216 -9.06 6.60 -7.31
N ALA A 217 -9.41 5.38 -6.96
CA ALA A 217 -10.55 4.70 -7.54
C ALA A 217 -11.53 4.22 -6.46
N GLU A 218 -12.77 4.69 -6.56
CA GLU A 218 -13.88 4.18 -5.76
C GLU A 218 -14.16 2.72 -6.13
N THR A 219 -14.21 1.83 -5.14
CA THR A 219 -14.51 0.41 -5.32
C THR A 219 -15.48 -0.07 -4.25
N GLU A 220 -15.94 -1.31 -4.32
CA GLU A 220 -16.92 -1.83 -3.33
C GLU A 220 -16.28 -2.64 -2.20
N PHE A 221 -14.99 -2.46 -1.92
CA PHE A 221 -14.42 -3.10 -0.75
C PHE A 221 -14.49 -2.22 0.52
N ALA A 222 -14.17 -2.78 1.67
CA ALA A 222 -14.48 -2.16 2.97
C ALA A 222 -13.31 -1.37 3.57
N GLY A 223 -12.46 -0.72 2.77
CA GLY A 223 -11.30 0.02 3.29
C GLY A 223 -10.63 0.92 2.27
N GLY A 224 -9.41 1.32 2.55
CA GLY A 224 -8.44 1.86 1.62
C GLY A 224 -7.40 0.80 1.24
N MET A 225 -6.68 0.98 0.15
CA MET A 225 -5.55 0.14 -0.25
C MET A 225 -4.54 0.92 -1.09
N GLU A 226 -3.31 0.91 -0.64
CA GLU A 226 -2.23 1.85 -0.97
C GLU A 226 -1.27 1.36 -2.06
N PHE A 227 -1.73 0.96 -3.20
CA PHE A 227 -0.82 0.56 -4.28
C PHE A 227 0.04 1.74 -4.78
N SER A 228 1.25 1.45 -5.27
CA SER A 228 2.13 2.48 -5.83
C SER A 228 1.46 3.26 -6.95
N GLY A 229 1.34 4.57 -6.80
CA GLY A 229 0.69 5.45 -7.79
C GLY A 229 -0.82 5.26 -7.92
N MET A 230 -1.43 4.43 -7.09
CA MET A 230 -2.86 4.15 -7.15
C MET A 230 -3.42 3.73 -5.79
N THR A 231 -4.53 4.32 -5.41
CA THR A 231 -5.29 3.95 -4.21
C THR A 231 -6.68 3.46 -4.60
N LEU A 232 -7.10 2.36 -3.97
CA LEU A 232 -8.50 1.93 -3.98
C LEU A 232 -9.18 2.43 -2.72
N LEU A 233 -10.36 3.04 -2.83
CA LEU A 233 -11.15 3.52 -1.69
C LEU A 233 -12.55 2.90 -1.74
N GLY A 234 -13.01 2.41 -0.59
CA GLY A 234 -14.31 1.77 -0.48
C GLY A 234 -15.48 2.75 -0.63
N SER A 235 -16.49 2.38 -1.42
CA SER A 235 -17.70 3.19 -1.66
C SER A 235 -18.40 3.64 -0.39
N ALA A 236 -18.35 2.86 0.69
CA ALA A 236 -18.96 3.22 1.96
C ALA A 236 -18.43 4.56 2.53
N PHE A 237 -17.18 4.92 2.22
CA PHE A 237 -16.59 6.20 2.64
C PHE A 237 -17.10 7.37 1.79
N TYR A 238 -17.33 7.13 0.49
CA TYR A 238 -17.97 8.10 -0.40
C TYR A 238 -19.44 8.31 -0.03
N ASP A 239 -20.17 7.22 0.22
CA ASP A 239 -21.57 7.25 0.63
C ASP A 239 -21.79 7.93 2.00
N ALA A 240 -20.78 7.88 2.88
CA ALA A 240 -20.79 8.51 4.20
C ALA A 240 -20.43 10.00 4.16
N TYR A 241 -20.00 10.56 3.03
CA TYR A 241 -19.69 11.98 2.91
C TYR A 241 -20.94 12.84 3.06
N ASP A 242 -20.95 13.72 4.04
CA ASP A 242 -22.09 14.56 4.42
C ASP A 242 -21.92 16.06 4.14
N GLY A 243 -20.87 16.41 3.38
CA GLY A 243 -20.54 17.81 3.07
C GLY A 243 -19.68 18.48 4.13
N THR A 244 -19.22 17.77 5.18
CA THR A 244 -18.39 18.32 6.26
C THR A 244 -16.98 17.74 6.25
N SER A 245 -16.08 18.40 7.03
CA SER A 245 -14.72 17.89 7.26
C SER A 245 -14.67 16.71 8.25
N ARG A 246 -15.76 16.46 8.98
CA ARG A 246 -15.88 15.39 9.99
C ARG A 246 -16.46 14.12 9.40
N THR A 247 -15.88 13.66 8.32
CA THR A 247 -16.25 12.47 7.56
C THR A 247 -15.08 11.50 7.42
N PRO A 248 -15.31 10.18 7.39
CA PRO A 248 -14.24 9.20 7.22
C PRO A 248 -13.46 9.32 5.92
N LEU A 249 -14.06 9.86 4.85
CA LEU A 249 -13.44 9.96 3.52
C LEU A 249 -12.14 10.79 3.53
N ILE A 250 -12.15 11.94 4.21
CA ILE A 250 -11.01 12.86 4.20
C ILE A 250 -9.78 12.29 4.92
N PRO A 251 -9.85 11.84 6.20
CA PRO A 251 -8.69 11.28 6.86
C PRO A 251 -8.20 9.99 6.20
N LEU A 252 -9.09 9.13 5.70
CA LEU A 252 -8.70 7.95 4.94
C LEU A 252 -7.96 8.33 3.65
N THR A 253 -8.47 9.28 2.88
CA THR A 253 -7.79 9.72 1.66
C THR A 253 -6.39 10.27 1.96
N ALA A 254 -6.22 11.07 3.01
CA ALA A 254 -4.91 11.60 3.40
C ALA A 254 -3.96 10.48 3.88
N HIS A 255 -4.47 9.51 4.65
CA HIS A 255 -3.76 8.32 5.07
C HIS A 255 -3.22 7.55 3.86
N GLU A 256 -4.08 7.20 2.93
CA GLU A 256 -3.72 6.43 1.73
C GLU A 256 -2.74 7.16 0.79
N VAL A 257 -2.85 8.49 0.68
CA VAL A 257 -1.86 9.28 -0.08
C VAL A 257 -0.49 9.22 0.58
N SER A 258 -0.40 9.21 1.91
CA SER A 258 0.87 9.16 2.61
C SER A 258 1.64 7.86 2.40
N HIS A 259 0.94 6.77 2.14
CA HIS A 259 1.55 5.50 1.76
C HIS A 259 2.34 5.56 0.45
N GLN A 260 2.22 6.61 -0.34
CA GLN A 260 3.11 6.78 -1.49
C GLN A 260 4.56 7.03 -1.05
N TRP A 261 4.77 7.49 0.19
CA TRP A 261 6.07 7.60 0.84
C TRP A 261 6.34 6.41 1.76
N PHE A 262 5.40 6.08 2.67
CA PHE A 262 5.50 4.96 3.62
C PHE A 262 4.80 3.73 3.05
N TYR A 263 5.48 2.88 2.38
CA TYR A 263 5.20 1.72 1.55
C TYR A 263 5.69 1.94 0.09
N GLY A 264 5.11 2.84 -0.67
CA GLY A 264 5.43 3.03 -2.10
C GLY A 264 6.93 3.33 -2.31
N LEU A 265 7.43 4.41 -1.73
CA LEU A 265 8.82 4.83 -1.83
C LEU A 265 9.73 4.03 -0.88
N VAL A 266 9.43 4.02 0.40
CA VAL A 266 10.16 3.25 1.41
C VAL A 266 9.26 2.11 1.89
N GLY A 267 9.54 0.89 1.43
CA GLY A 267 8.80 -0.29 1.84
C GLY A 267 9.32 -0.91 3.13
N ASN A 268 8.56 -1.86 3.64
CA ASN A 268 8.88 -2.65 4.81
C ASN A 268 8.41 -4.10 4.63
N ASP A 269 8.73 -4.94 5.56
CA ASP A 269 8.10 -6.25 5.69
C ASP A 269 6.78 -6.07 6.49
N GLN A 270 5.66 -5.87 5.78
CA GLN A 270 4.34 -5.63 6.38
C GLN A 270 3.84 -6.80 7.26
N ILE A 271 4.46 -7.97 7.15
CA ILE A 271 4.15 -9.12 8.01
C ILE A 271 4.88 -8.99 9.35
N VAL A 272 6.16 -8.61 9.32
CA VAL A 272 7.03 -8.60 10.50
C VAL A 272 7.01 -7.26 11.22
N GLU A 273 6.93 -6.15 10.47
CA GLU A 273 7.01 -4.79 10.98
C GLU A 273 5.92 -3.88 10.34
N PRO A 274 4.61 -4.25 10.50
CA PRO A 274 3.51 -3.51 9.86
C PRO A 274 3.38 -2.05 10.32
N TRP A 275 3.96 -1.70 11.45
CA TRP A 275 3.91 -0.34 11.98
C TRP A 275 4.75 0.68 11.18
N LEU A 276 5.74 0.20 10.39
CA LEU A 276 6.68 1.08 9.68
C LEU A 276 6.03 1.87 8.54
N ASP A 277 4.92 1.40 8.01
CA ASP A 277 4.09 2.11 7.05
C ASP A 277 2.82 2.66 7.69
N GLU A 278 2.10 1.86 8.45
CA GLU A 278 0.79 2.22 8.98
C GLU A 278 0.83 3.29 10.08
N ALA A 279 1.81 3.25 10.99
CA ALA A 279 1.88 4.26 12.03
C ALA A 279 2.21 5.66 11.49
N PRO A 280 3.21 5.84 10.60
CA PRO A 280 3.41 7.12 9.92
C PRO A 280 2.23 7.53 9.05
N ALA A 281 1.55 6.59 8.37
CA ALA A 281 0.41 6.90 7.51
C ALA A 281 -0.81 7.39 8.32
N GLU A 282 -1.13 6.72 9.42
CA GLU A 282 -2.21 7.17 10.31
C GLU A 282 -1.90 8.55 10.89
N TYR A 283 -0.66 8.78 11.33
CA TYR A 283 -0.25 10.09 11.82
C TYR A 283 -0.23 11.17 10.73
N SER A 284 0.05 10.81 9.49
CA SER A 284 -0.04 11.72 8.33
C SER A 284 -1.47 12.19 8.08
N GLY A 285 -2.47 11.34 8.33
CA GLY A 285 -3.86 11.73 8.37
C GLY A 285 -4.13 12.86 9.40
N PHE A 286 -3.52 12.79 10.60
CA PHE A 286 -3.57 13.87 11.57
C PHE A 286 -2.86 15.15 11.07
N LEU A 287 -1.66 15.03 10.49
CA LEU A 287 -0.91 16.20 9.96
C LEU A 287 -1.69 16.94 8.87
N TYR A 288 -2.52 16.23 8.10
CA TYR A 288 -3.43 16.86 7.15
C TYR A 288 -4.46 17.76 7.88
N TYR A 289 -5.05 17.27 8.98
CA TYR A 289 -5.97 18.07 9.80
C TYR A 289 -5.25 19.23 10.48
N GLU A 290 -4.09 19.02 11.05
CA GLU A 290 -3.28 20.10 11.66
C GLU A 290 -3.02 21.24 10.67
N ARG A 291 -2.79 20.93 9.38
CA ARG A 291 -2.46 21.93 8.34
C ARG A 291 -3.69 22.62 7.75
N TYR A 292 -4.73 21.85 7.42
CA TYR A 292 -5.85 22.34 6.59
C TYR A 292 -7.18 22.44 7.32
N LEU A 293 -7.34 21.76 8.44
CA LEU A 293 -8.57 21.66 9.21
C LEU A 293 -8.31 21.80 10.73
N PRO A 294 -7.60 22.87 11.18
CA PRO A 294 -7.13 22.97 12.56
C PRO A 294 -8.27 22.99 13.59
N ASP A 295 -9.45 23.46 13.23
CA ASP A 295 -10.64 23.45 14.11
C ASP A 295 -11.21 22.04 14.35
N ASP A 296 -10.78 21.04 13.57
CA ASP A 296 -11.23 19.65 13.63
C ASP A 296 -10.14 18.68 14.11
N MET A 297 -9.00 19.16 14.61
CA MET A 297 -7.92 18.31 15.13
C MET A 297 -8.39 17.41 16.28
N ASP A 298 -9.17 17.96 17.24
CA ASP A 298 -9.71 17.22 18.37
C ASP A 298 -10.71 16.14 17.90
N TRP A 299 -11.50 16.46 16.86
CA TRP A 299 -12.39 15.47 16.24
C TRP A 299 -11.59 14.34 15.62
N TRP A 300 -10.49 14.62 14.89
CA TRP A 300 -9.64 13.60 14.30
C TRP A 300 -9.08 12.65 15.37
N TRP A 301 -8.48 13.18 16.45
CA TRP A 301 -7.96 12.37 17.56
C TRP A 301 -9.04 11.51 18.21
N PHE A 302 -10.20 12.09 18.48
CA PHE A 302 -11.31 11.33 19.03
C PHE A 302 -11.79 10.23 18.07
N TYR A 303 -12.01 10.57 16.79
CA TYR A 303 -12.52 9.65 15.76
C TYR A 303 -11.53 8.51 15.47
N ALA A 304 -10.27 8.85 15.19
CA ALA A 304 -9.27 7.90 14.76
C ALA A 304 -8.68 7.09 15.93
N VAL A 305 -8.54 7.67 17.13
CA VAL A 305 -7.75 7.09 18.23
C VAL A 305 -8.54 6.96 19.53
N ASP A 306 -8.97 8.07 20.15
CA ASP A 306 -9.30 8.09 21.58
C ASP A 306 -10.57 7.32 21.94
N GLN A 307 -11.62 7.38 21.11
CA GLN A 307 -12.87 6.64 21.34
C GLN A 307 -12.66 5.12 21.40
N TRP A 308 -11.56 4.64 20.88
CA TRP A 308 -11.23 3.23 20.80
C TRP A 308 -10.48 2.72 22.03
N ALA A 309 -9.92 3.61 22.87
CA ALA A 309 -9.05 3.26 24.00
C ALA A 309 -7.98 2.22 23.62
N PRO A 310 -7.13 2.52 22.60
CA PRO A 310 -6.30 1.50 21.96
C PRO A 310 -5.24 0.93 22.91
N ALA A 311 -4.92 -0.33 22.72
CA ALA A 311 -3.91 -1.06 23.49
C ALA A 311 -3.03 -1.93 22.58
N GLY A 312 -1.94 -2.41 23.12
CA GLY A 312 -1.02 -3.31 22.41
C GLY A 312 0.34 -2.66 22.12
N LYS A 313 1.24 -3.46 21.57
CA LYS A 313 2.58 -3.06 21.14
C LYS A 313 2.60 -3.00 19.62
N ILE A 314 3.18 -1.93 19.06
CA ILE A 314 3.12 -1.64 17.62
C ILE A 314 3.97 -2.59 16.77
N ASP A 315 5.02 -3.18 17.36
CA ASP A 315 5.98 -4.08 16.70
C ASP A 315 5.55 -5.56 16.75
N GLN A 316 4.26 -5.84 16.95
CA GLN A 316 3.79 -7.22 16.93
C GLN A 316 3.70 -7.73 15.48
N ILE A 317 4.27 -8.91 15.23
CA ILE A 317 4.18 -9.62 13.95
C ILE A 317 2.71 -9.87 13.61
N LEU A 318 2.32 -9.62 12.36
CA LEU A 318 0.94 -9.73 11.87
C LEU A 318 0.25 -11.05 12.26
N TYR A 319 0.94 -12.17 12.12
CA TYR A 319 0.41 -13.50 12.44
C TYR A 319 0.08 -13.74 13.93
N LEU A 320 0.47 -12.83 14.82
CA LEU A 320 0.22 -12.95 16.26
C LEU A 320 -1.01 -12.17 16.74
N PHE A 321 -1.64 -11.39 15.87
CA PHE A 321 -2.91 -10.73 16.19
C PHE A 321 -4.07 -11.73 16.13
N ARG A 322 -4.97 -11.66 17.08
CA ARG A 322 -6.11 -12.58 17.19
C ARG A 322 -7.32 -12.14 16.36
N ASN A 323 -7.40 -10.85 16.05
CA ASN A 323 -8.51 -10.24 15.31
C ASN A 323 -8.12 -8.85 14.79
N ASN A 324 -8.89 -8.33 13.82
CA ASN A 324 -8.68 -7.01 13.23
C ASN A 324 -8.68 -5.87 14.25
N ARG A 325 -9.49 -5.98 15.32
CA ARG A 325 -9.53 -4.93 16.36
C ARG A 325 -8.18 -4.78 17.05
N GLU A 326 -7.55 -5.88 17.46
CA GLU A 326 -6.23 -5.83 18.09
C GLU A 326 -5.16 -5.29 17.14
N TYR A 327 -5.21 -5.67 15.88
CA TYR A 327 -4.32 -5.17 14.85
C TYR A 327 -4.46 -3.65 14.67
N MET A 328 -5.68 -3.16 14.44
CA MET A 328 -5.96 -1.73 14.29
C MET A 328 -5.61 -0.92 15.54
N ASP A 329 -5.89 -1.46 16.74
CA ASP A 329 -5.56 -0.77 17.98
C ASP A 329 -4.04 -0.64 18.18
N ALA A 330 -3.27 -1.70 17.91
CA ALA A 330 -1.84 -1.71 18.10
C ALA A 330 -1.11 -0.92 16.99
N VAL A 331 -1.34 -1.25 15.73
CA VAL A 331 -0.50 -0.79 14.62
C VAL A 331 -0.89 0.63 14.19
N TYR A 332 -2.17 0.91 14.02
CA TYR A 332 -2.65 2.22 13.56
C TYR A 332 -2.76 3.22 14.72
N ARG A 333 -3.65 2.94 15.67
CA ARG A 333 -4.02 3.90 16.73
C ARG A 333 -2.89 4.16 17.72
N ARG A 334 -2.29 3.08 18.25
CA ARG A 334 -1.08 3.20 19.08
C ARG A 334 0.11 3.67 18.26
N GLY A 335 0.17 3.32 16.98
CA GLY A 335 1.13 3.84 16.02
C GLY A 335 1.06 5.36 15.89
N ALA A 336 -0.13 5.93 15.72
CA ALA A 336 -0.33 7.38 15.68
C ALA A 336 0.09 8.05 17.01
N GLN A 337 -0.25 7.43 18.16
CA GLN A 337 0.21 7.92 19.47
C GLN A 337 1.74 7.91 19.58
N PHE A 338 2.39 6.84 19.12
CA PHE A 338 3.85 6.74 19.07
C PHE A 338 4.49 7.87 18.24
N MET A 339 3.97 8.11 17.02
CA MET A 339 4.49 9.17 16.16
C MET A 339 4.31 10.56 16.76
N ARG A 340 3.16 10.82 17.40
CA ARG A 340 2.92 12.07 18.16
C ARG A 340 3.92 12.24 19.30
N ASP A 341 4.12 11.20 20.11
CA ASP A 341 4.98 11.26 21.27
C ASP A 341 6.46 11.34 20.87
N LEU A 342 6.86 10.66 19.78
CA LEU A 342 8.18 10.79 19.18
C LEU A 342 8.44 12.24 18.71
N ARG A 343 7.46 12.85 18.00
CA ARG A 343 7.52 14.27 17.63
C ARG A 343 7.67 15.18 18.85
N GLY A 344 6.92 14.88 19.91
CA GLY A 344 7.01 15.62 21.18
C GLY A 344 8.39 15.57 21.84
N VAL A 345 9.05 14.41 21.79
CA VAL A 345 10.41 14.21 22.32
C VAL A 345 11.48 14.87 21.43
N MET A 346 11.33 14.78 20.11
CA MET A 346 12.31 15.33 19.16
C MET A 346 12.15 16.83 18.91
N GLY A 347 10.93 17.34 18.99
CA GLY A 347 10.52 18.65 18.48
C GLY A 347 10.39 18.67 16.95
N ASP A 348 9.57 19.58 16.45
CA ASP A 348 9.18 19.63 15.02
C ASP A 348 10.35 19.64 14.04
N PRO A 349 11.39 20.52 14.18
CA PRO A 349 12.46 20.56 13.19
C PRO A 349 13.24 19.25 13.06
N ALA A 350 13.50 18.57 14.19
CA ALA A 350 14.23 17.31 14.19
C ALA A 350 13.35 16.17 13.66
N PHE A 351 12.08 16.13 14.06
CA PHE A 351 11.13 15.12 13.64
C PHE A 351 10.89 15.13 12.13
N PHE A 352 10.54 16.28 11.57
CA PHE A 352 10.30 16.38 10.11
C PHE A 352 11.59 16.25 9.30
N GLY A 353 12.72 16.78 9.81
CA GLY A 353 14.01 16.57 9.19
C GLY A 353 14.41 15.09 9.12
N PHE A 354 14.14 14.34 10.18
CA PHE A 354 14.33 12.89 10.24
C PHE A 354 13.43 12.17 9.22
N LEU A 355 12.13 12.49 9.15
CA LEU A 355 11.21 11.83 8.22
C LEU A 355 11.61 12.07 6.75
N ALA A 356 11.97 13.30 6.39
CA ALA A 356 12.47 13.61 5.06
C ALA A 356 13.76 12.83 4.71
N GLU A 357 14.69 12.74 5.65
CA GLU A 357 15.92 11.99 5.46
C GLU A 357 15.71 10.47 5.42
N TYR A 358 14.72 9.95 6.18
CA TYR A 358 14.31 8.55 6.13
C TYR A 358 13.84 8.17 4.73
N GLN A 359 12.98 8.99 4.13
CA GLN A 359 12.50 8.80 2.76
C GLN A 359 13.67 8.86 1.75
N ARG A 360 14.57 9.83 1.90
CA ARG A 360 15.70 10.01 0.99
C ARG A 360 16.70 8.85 1.05
N ARG A 361 17.03 8.34 2.26
CA ARG A 361 18.03 7.27 2.43
C ARG A 361 17.53 5.90 2.01
N HIS A 362 16.24 5.65 2.24
CA HIS A 362 15.65 4.33 2.02
C HIS A 362 14.76 4.27 0.77
N ALA A 363 14.75 5.34 -0.06
CA ALA A 363 13.99 5.37 -1.30
C ALA A 363 14.20 4.10 -2.13
N PHE A 364 13.09 3.49 -2.56
CA PHE A 364 13.04 2.27 -3.37
C PHE A 364 13.64 1.01 -2.71
N ARG A 365 13.73 0.99 -1.39
CA ARG A 365 14.25 -0.14 -0.60
C ARG A 365 13.24 -0.61 0.42
N LEU A 366 13.51 -1.77 1.01
CA LEU A 366 12.84 -2.22 2.23
C LEU A 366 13.64 -1.74 3.44
N ALA A 367 13.00 -0.97 4.33
CA ALA A 367 13.57 -0.53 5.59
C ALA A 367 13.05 -1.40 6.75
N ARG A 368 13.77 -1.38 7.87
CA ARG A 368 13.45 -2.10 9.11
C ARG A 368 13.36 -1.13 10.28
N SER A 369 12.75 -1.55 11.36
CA SER A 369 12.71 -0.77 12.61
C SER A 369 14.09 -0.31 13.05
N ARG A 370 15.12 -1.12 12.86
CA ARG A 370 16.51 -0.73 13.17
C ARG A 370 16.98 0.46 12.35
N ASP A 371 16.66 0.51 11.07
CA ASP A 371 17.04 1.61 10.17
C ASP A 371 16.35 2.90 10.62
N PHE A 372 15.06 2.80 10.95
CA PHE A 372 14.27 3.90 11.48
C PHE A 372 14.90 4.49 12.76
N PHE A 373 15.12 3.67 13.79
CA PHE A 373 15.67 4.14 15.05
C PHE A 373 17.14 4.57 14.98
N THR A 374 17.95 3.94 14.13
CA THR A 374 19.31 4.39 13.87
C THR A 374 19.30 5.82 13.34
N LEU A 375 18.39 6.11 12.41
CA LEU A 375 18.28 7.45 11.88
C LEU A 375 17.69 8.46 12.90
N VAL A 376 16.69 8.06 13.71
CA VAL A 376 16.17 8.91 14.79
C VAL A 376 17.30 9.38 15.71
N GLN A 377 18.25 8.50 16.08
CA GLN A 377 19.39 8.84 16.94
C GLN A 377 20.35 9.86 16.30
N GLU A 378 20.37 10.02 14.98
CA GLU A 378 21.15 11.05 14.31
C GLU A 378 20.50 12.45 14.47
N TYR A 379 19.18 12.51 14.73
CA TYR A 379 18.40 13.75 14.81
C TYR A 379 18.06 14.20 16.23
N THR A 380 18.26 13.33 17.23
CA THR A 380 18.00 13.69 18.62
C THR A 380 18.96 13.01 19.57
N THR A 381 19.31 13.71 20.65
CA THR A 381 20.05 13.15 21.80
C THR A 381 19.12 12.80 22.96
N ALA A 382 17.81 12.92 22.77
CA ALA A 382 16.83 12.59 23.80
C ALA A 382 16.87 11.08 24.13
N ASP A 383 16.53 10.74 25.37
CA ASP A 383 16.36 9.37 25.78
C ASP A 383 15.07 8.78 25.15
N LEU A 384 15.23 7.84 24.23
CA LEU A 384 14.12 7.15 23.58
C LEU A 384 13.65 5.90 24.32
N MET A 385 14.32 5.54 25.42
CA MET A 385 13.98 4.35 26.19
C MET A 385 12.53 4.33 26.68
N PRO A 386 11.99 5.42 27.25
CA PRO A 386 10.59 5.43 27.69
C PRO A 386 9.61 5.18 26.56
N LEU A 387 9.88 5.72 25.34
CA LEU A 387 9.05 5.46 24.17
C LEU A 387 9.15 4.01 23.71
N GLN A 388 10.35 3.43 23.67
CA GLN A 388 10.49 2.02 23.28
C GLN A 388 9.82 1.10 24.30
N GLU A 389 9.94 1.34 25.60
CA GLU A 389 9.26 0.56 26.62
C GLU A 389 7.73 0.68 26.57
N GLU A 390 7.21 1.87 26.23
CA GLU A 390 5.77 2.11 26.12
C GLU A 390 5.17 1.45 24.87
N TYR A 391 5.82 1.54 23.70
CA TYR A 391 5.23 1.18 22.42
C TYR A 391 5.71 -0.13 21.82
N PHE A 392 6.89 -0.62 22.19
CA PHE A 392 7.52 -1.81 21.58
C PHE A 392 7.62 -2.97 22.56
N ARG A 393 7.59 -4.20 22.03
CA ARG A 393 7.77 -5.45 22.78
C ARG A 393 9.22 -5.67 23.18
N GLN A 394 10.13 -5.21 22.36
CA GLN A 394 11.57 -5.35 22.51
C GLN A 394 12.27 -4.03 22.25
N ARG A 395 13.40 -3.82 22.87
CA ARG A 395 14.29 -2.73 22.51
C ARG A 395 14.85 -2.98 21.11
N ILE A 396 14.72 -2.00 20.25
CA ILE A 396 15.22 -2.06 18.87
C ILE A 396 16.68 -1.63 18.82
N LEU A 397 17.03 -0.61 19.58
CA LEU A 397 18.41 -0.17 19.78
C LEU A 397 18.70 -0.03 21.28
N PRO A 398 19.99 -0.19 21.71
CA PRO A 398 20.41 -0.06 23.09
C PRO A 398 20.21 1.34 23.65
#